data_baae620decf088cdba6eb6a0be27a094
#
_entry.id   baae620decf088cdba6eb6a0be27a094
#
_cell.length_a   1.000
_cell.length_b   1.000
_cell.length_c   1.000
_cell.angle_alpha   90.00
_cell.angle_beta   90.00
_cell.angle_gamma   90.00
#
_symmetry.space_group_name_H-M   'P 1'
#
loop_
_entity.id
_entity.type
_entity.pdbx_description
1 polymer ?
#
loop_
_entity_poly.entity_id
_entity_poly.type
_entity_poly.pdbx_seq_one_letter_code
_entity_poly.pdbx_strand_id
1 'polypeptide(L)'
;SATRKFGGNPIIGIVVGLMMVSPQLPNAWAVAGGGAEAINFSFLGLNIPIVGYQGSIIPAIVAGYLISRIEKELRKVVPQIIDLIVTPFVTLTVTIFLMLFILGPITHTFEIAVSDFIVMLINAPLGIGYILFGALQQLLVITGLHHTLSIIELQLLADTGENVLNPLMTASMAGQLGAAISAALLMNVKLKRTNAISSSTSTLFGITEPLLFGVNLRSLRILVSGMLGGAVGGLLTYIFGLSATGMGITFIPGLLLYTSSFASMIQYLVVIVGAFVTGFIAVKVQSNKISEQLNLD
;
A
#
# COMPACT_ATOMS: atom_id res chain seq x y z
N SER A 1 10.41 12.70 -0.07
CA SER A 1 10.98 11.59 0.70
C SER A 1 10.67 11.75 2.19
N ALA A 2 10.60 10.64 2.93
CA ALA A 2 10.35 10.61 4.37
C ALA A 2 11.35 11.52 5.14
N THR A 3 12.63 11.42 4.81
CA THR A 3 13.70 12.23 5.44
C THR A 3 13.39 13.73 5.44
N ARG A 4 12.93 14.27 4.30
CA ARG A 4 12.54 15.69 4.22
C ARG A 4 11.35 16.03 5.11
N LYS A 5 10.36 15.14 5.17
CA LYS A 5 9.17 15.34 6.05
C LYS A 5 9.53 15.35 7.53
N PHE A 6 10.52 14.55 7.93
CA PHE A 6 11.03 14.53 9.30
C PHE A 6 12.05 15.66 9.59
N GLY A 7 12.38 16.47 8.59
CA GLY A 7 13.28 17.63 8.73
C GLY A 7 14.77 17.30 8.68
N GLY A 8 15.15 16.16 8.10
CA GLY A 8 16.55 15.77 7.82
C GLY A 8 16.97 16.11 6.39
N ASN A 9 18.27 15.93 6.11
CA ASN A 9 18.85 16.18 4.81
C ASN A 9 18.39 15.15 3.76
N PRO A 10 17.67 15.56 2.69
CA PRO A 10 17.17 14.64 1.69
C PRO A 10 18.27 13.94 0.87
N ILE A 11 19.48 14.53 0.75
CA ILE A 11 20.61 13.91 0.03
C ILE A 11 21.09 12.68 0.79
N ILE A 12 21.25 12.77 2.12
CA ILE A 12 21.60 11.61 2.96
C ILE A 12 20.52 10.55 2.83
N GLY A 13 19.24 10.96 2.81
CA GLY A 13 18.11 10.05 2.60
C GLY A 13 18.14 9.32 1.27
N ILE A 14 18.58 9.98 0.18
CA ILE A 14 18.75 9.33 -1.12
C ILE A 14 19.87 8.30 -1.07
N VAL A 15 21.03 8.65 -0.50
CA VAL A 15 22.20 7.75 -0.44
C VAL A 15 21.85 6.50 0.39
N VAL A 16 21.29 6.67 1.59
CA VAL A 16 20.87 5.53 2.44
C VAL A 16 19.84 4.67 1.71
N GLY A 17 18.84 5.30 1.07
CA GLY A 17 17.83 4.59 0.30
C GLY A 17 18.43 3.75 -0.83
N LEU A 18 19.37 4.30 -1.60
CA LEU A 18 20.06 3.56 -2.67
C LEU A 18 20.89 2.39 -2.12
N MET A 19 21.53 2.57 -0.96
CA MET A 19 22.27 1.48 -0.30
C MET A 19 21.32 0.36 0.16
N MET A 20 20.16 0.71 0.73
CA MET A 20 19.17 -0.27 1.19
C MET A 20 18.51 -1.07 0.06
N VAL A 21 18.43 -0.52 -1.14
CA VAL A 21 17.87 -1.18 -2.33
C VAL A 21 18.93 -1.60 -3.34
N SER A 22 20.19 -1.69 -2.93
CA SER A 22 21.29 -2.08 -3.80
C SER A 22 20.98 -3.42 -4.50
N PRO A 23 21.20 -3.53 -5.83
CA PRO A 23 21.00 -4.79 -6.55
C PRO A 23 21.98 -5.89 -6.16
N GLN A 24 23.04 -5.55 -5.42
CA GLN A 24 23.97 -6.54 -4.86
C GLN A 24 23.42 -7.23 -3.61
N LEU A 25 22.39 -6.66 -2.98
CA LEU A 25 21.73 -7.29 -1.83
C LEU A 25 20.56 -8.15 -2.32
N PRO A 26 20.46 -9.42 -1.84
CA PRO A 26 19.31 -10.25 -2.14
C PRO A 26 18.03 -9.59 -1.59
N ASN A 27 16.97 -9.62 -2.35
CA ASN A 27 15.70 -9.02 -1.93
C ASN A 27 15.15 -9.74 -0.68
N ALA A 28 14.80 -8.98 0.34
CA ALA A 28 14.30 -9.52 1.62
C ALA A 28 13.07 -10.44 1.44
N TRP A 29 12.18 -10.11 0.52
CA TRP A 29 10.99 -10.92 0.22
C TRP A 29 11.33 -12.21 -0.50
N ALA A 30 12.29 -12.17 -1.45
CA ALA A 30 12.76 -13.38 -2.11
C ALA A 30 13.45 -14.34 -1.13
N VAL A 31 14.18 -13.78 -0.14
CA VAL A 31 14.78 -14.58 0.94
C VAL A 31 13.70 -15.17 1.84
N ALA A 32 12.71 -14.40 2.25
CA ALA A 32 11.60 -14.87 3.08
C ALA A 32 10.79 -15.99 2.39
N GLY A 33 10.59 -15.87 1.06
CA GLY A 33 9.89 -16.87 0.24
C GLY A 33 10.76 -18.07 -0.18
N GLY A 34 12.04 -18.15 0.26
CA GLY A 34 12.96 -19.25 -0.11
C GLY A 34 13.50 -19.19 -1.54
N GLY A 35 13.25 -18.10 -2.27
CA GLY A 35 13.73 -17.90 -3.65
C GLY A 35 15.14 -17.32 -3.75
N ALA A 36 15.74 -16.88 -2.64
CA ALA A 36 17.10 -16.37 -2.57
C ALA A 36 17.73 -16.67 -1.21
N GLU A 37 19.06 -16.68 -1.14
CA GLU A 37 19.80 -16.80 0.12
C GLU A 37 20.26 -15.43 0.61
N ALA A 38 20.14 -15.18 1.93
CA ALA A 38 20.68 -13.99 2.55
C ALA A 38 22.20 -13.99 2.55
N ILE A 39 22.82 -12.82 2.45
CA ILE A 39 24.27 -12.68 2.65
C ILE A 39 24.55 -12.79 4.16
N ASN A 40 25.21 -13.84 4.58
CA ASN A 40 25.55 -14.03 5.99
C ASN A 40 26.80 -13.23 6.34
N PHE A 41 26.64 -12.22 7.17
CA PHE A 41 27.74 -11.44 7.72
C PHE A 41 28.06 -11.90 9.14
N SER A 42 29.26 -12.48 9.33
CA SER A 42 29.72 -12.92 10.63
C SER A 42 30.44 -11.77 11.36
N PHE A 43 29.85 -11.30 12.45
CA PHE A 43 30.43 -10.28 13.31
C PHE A 43 30.39 -10.71 14.77
N LEU A 44 31.55 -10.74 15.43
CA LEU A 44 31.71 -11.17 16.82
C LEU A 44 31.06 -12.53 17.15
N GLY A 45 31.07 -13.46 16.20
CA GLY A 45 30.45 -14.79 16.39
C GLY A 45 28.94 -14.85 16.14
N LEU A 46 28.31 -13.75 15.78
CA LEU A 46 26.93 -13.67 15.37
C LEU A 46 26.84 -13.68 13.83
N ASN A 47 26.05 -14.59 13.28
CA ASN A 47 25.73 -14.60 11.86
C ASN A 47 24.47 -13.76 11.64
N ILE A 48 24.64 -12.61 11.01
CA ILE A 48 23.55 -11.69 10.74
C ILE A 48 23.20 -11.78 9.24
N PRO A 49 21.98 -12.18 8.87
CA PRO A 49 21.54 -12.22 7.49
C PRO A 49 21.31 -10.80 7.00
N ILE A 50 22.07 -10.37 5.98
CA ILE A 50 21.92 -9.09 5.30
C ILE A 50 21.07 -9.27 4.06
N VAL A 51 20.05 -8.44 3.93
CA VAL A 51 19.12 -8.41 2.79
C VAL A 51 18.88 -6.99 2.33
N GLY A 52 18.41 -6.83 1.09
CA GLY A 52 17.98 -5.56 0.55
C GLY A 52 16.48 -5.36 0.73
N TYR A 53 16.06 -4.13 0.95
CA TYR A 53 14.67 -3.75 1.24
C TYR A 53 13.95 -3.18 0.02
N GLN A 54 14.19 -3.76 -1.17
CA GLN A 54 13.49 -3.41 -2.40
C GLN A 54 12.00 -3.75 -2.25
N GLY A 55 11.13 -2.75 -2.49
CA GLY A 55 9.67 -2.90 -2.34
C GLY A 55 9.15 -2.74 -0.90
N SER A 56 10.02 -2.59 0.10
CA SER A 56 9.62 -2.40 1.51
C SER A 56 9.48 -0.92 1.86
N ILE A 57 8.33 -0.54 2.41
CA ILE A 57 8.02 0.86 2.75
C ILE A 57 8.34 1.17 4.21
N ILE A 58 8.04 0.28 5.13
CA ILE A 58 8.27 0.52 6.57
C ILE A 58 9.75 0.74 6.86
N PRO A 59 10.69 -0.10 6.39
CA PRO A 59 12.12 0.18 6.53
C PRO A 59 12.54 1.56 5.98
N ALA A 60 11.96 1.96 4.83
CA ALA A 60 12.28 3.27 4.24
C ALA A 60 11.79 4.46 5.07
N ILE A 61 10.62 4.36 5.71
CA ILE A 61 10.09 5.38 6.63
C ILE A 61 10.96 5.46 7.89
N VAL A 62 11.29 4.32 8.49
CA VAL A 62 12.14 4.23 9.67
C VAL A 62 13.53 4.81 9.39
N ALA A 63 14.15 4.48 8.26
CA ALA A 63 15.42 5.06 7.83
C ALA A 63 15.33 6.59 7.72
N GLY A 64 14.27 7.11 7.10
CA GLY A 64 14.04 8.55 6.98
C GLY A 64 13.92 9.27 8.32
N TYR A 65 13.25 8.66 9.29
CA TYR A 65 13.16 9.17 10.67
C TYR A 65 14.52 9.14 11.38
N LEU A 66 15.24 8.03 11.30
CA LEU A 66 16.56 7.87 11.91
C LEU A 66 17.58 8.91 11.40
N ILE A 67 17.67 9.08 10.07
CA ILE A 67 18.53 10.09 9.46
C ILE A 67 18.25 11.45 10.08
N SER A 68 16.98 11.83 10.12
CA SER A 68 16.58 13.12 10.67
C SER A 68 16.95 13.27 12.15
N ARG A 69 16.79 12.21 12.93
CA ARG A 69 17.06 12.21 14.37
C ARG A 69 18.56 12.26 14.66
N ILE A 70 19.34 11.39 14.00
CA ILE A 70 20.79 11.31 14.18
C ILE A 70 21.45 12.62 13.72
N GLU A 71 21.07 13.14 12.55
CA GLU A 71 21.60 14.42 12.03
C GLU A 71 21.35 15.56 13.02
N LYS A 72 20.13 15.68 13.56
CA LYS A 72 19.79 16.72 14.55
C LYS A 72 20.61 16.63 15.83
N GLU A 73 20.85 15.43 16.35
CA GLU A 73 21.62 15.25 17.57
C GLU A 73 23.12 15.52 17.33
N LEU A 74 23.67 15.08 16.20
CA LEU A 74 25.08 15.32 15.85
C LEU A 74 25.36 16.81 15.67
N ARG A 75 24.49 17.58 15.03
CA ARG A 75 24.67 19.03 14.87
C ARG A 75 24.69 19.83 16.18
N LYS A 76 24.27 19.23 17.31
CA LYS A 76 24.37 19.86 18.63
C LYS A 76 25.76 19.70 19.27
N VAL A 77 26.48 18.64 18.90
CA VAL A 77 27.73 18.24 19.56
C VAL A 77 28.95 18.37 18.65
N VAL A 78 28.77 18.33 17.33
CA VAL A 78 29.86 18.43 16.37
C VAL A 78 30.24 19.91 16.17
N PRO A 79 31.55 20.28 16.33
CA PRO A 79 32.01 21.65 16.08
C PRO A 79 31.77 22.09 14.62
N GLN A 80 31.36 23.33 14.41
CA GLN A 80 31.04 23.89 13.08
C GLN A 80 32.11 23.69 12.02
N ILE A 81 33.40 23.69 12.42
CA ILE A 81 34.55 23.55 11.49
C ILE A 81 34.51 22.18 10.76
N ILE A 82 34.03 21.12 11.42
CA ILE A 82 34.02 19.75 10.89
C ILE A 82 32.61 19.23 10.62
N ASP A 83 31.56 20.00 10.97
CA ASP A 83 30.16 19.59 10.85
C ASP A 83 29.76 19.15 9.42
N LEU A 84 30.30 19.87 8.43
CA LEU A 84 29.99 19.60 7.01
C LEU A 84 30.43 18.20 6.54
N ILE A 85 31.44 17.61 7.18
CA ILE A 85 32.00 16.30 6.84
C ILE A 85 31.52 15.24 7.83
N VAL A 86 31.68 15.51 9.13
CA VAL A 86 31.46 14.52 10.21
C VAL A 86 29.98 14.18 10.33
N THR A 87 29.10 15.16 10.35
CA THR A 87 27.66 14.92 10.54
C THR A 87 27.04 14.07 9.43
N PRO A 88 27.22 14.37 8.12
CA PRO A 88 26.70 13.50 7.05
C PRO A 88 27.33 12.11 7.07
N PHE A 89 28.63 12.00 7.28
CA PHE A 89 29.35 10.72 7.28
C PHE A 89 28.86 9.81 8.41
N VAL A 90 28.81 10.32 9.65
CA VAL A 90 28.35 9.56 10.81
C VAL A 90 26.86 9.22 10.69
N THR A 91 26.02 10.18 10.25
CA THR A 91 24.59 9.94 10.03
C THR A 91 24.36 8.80 9.05
N LEU A 92 25.06 8.82 7.90
CA LEU A 92 24.96 7.79 6.87
C LEU A 92 25.41 6.43 7.43
N THR A 93 26.61 6.37 8.01
CA THR A 93 27.21 5.12 8.51
C THR A 93 26.37 4.48 9.60
N VAL A 94 25.95 5.27 10.59
CA VAL A 94 25.13 4.76 11.71
C VAL A 94 23.75 4.34 11.20
N THR A 95 23.13 5.13 10.32
CA THR A 95 21.78 4.77 9.82
C THR A 95 21.83 3.48 9.00
N ILE A 96 22.79 3.34 8.06
CA ILE A 96 22.84 2.14 7.23
C ILE A 96 23.15 0.90 8.07
N PHE A 97 24.06 1.04 9.06
CA PHE A 97 24.35 -0.04 10.00
C PHE A 97 23.09 -0.48 10.77
N LEU A 98 22.37 0.48 11.40
CA LEU A 98 21.15 0.18 12.14
C LEU A 98 20.08 -0.44 11.23
N MET A 99 19.94 0.05 10.00
CA MET A 99 18.94 -0.47 9.07
C MET A 99 19.27 -1.86 8.56
N LEU A 100 20.53 -2.14 8.19
CA LEU A 100 20.87 -3.47 7.66
C LEU A 100 20.91 -4.55 8.74
N PHE A 101 21.35 -4.21 9.96
CA PHE A 101 21.63 -5.22 10.98
C PHE A 101 20.56 -5.35 12.07
N ILE A 102 19.75 -4.32 12.32
CA ILE A 102 18.82 -4.29 13.48
C ILE A 102 17.40 -3.98 13.04
N LEU A 103 17.15 -2.75 12.59
CA LEU A 103 15.80 -2.25 12.40
C LEU A 103 15.16 -2.74 11.10
N GLY A 104 15.96 -2.93 10.07
CA GLY A 104 15.48 -3.50 8.82
C GLY A 104 14.91 -4.89 9.00
N PRO A 105 15.64 -5.86 9.58
CA PRO A 105 15.09 -7.19 9.88
C PRO A 105 13.81 -7.14 10.74
N ILE A 106 13.77 -6.28 11.78
CA ILE A 106 12.59 -6.14 12.65
C ILE A 106 11.38 -5.63 11.86
N THR A 107 11.57 -4.56 11.06
CA THR A 107 10.49 -3.97 10.28
C THR A 107 10.02 -4.90 9.17
N HIS A 108 10.92 -5.66 8.56
CA HIS A 108 10.58 -6.65 7.55
C HIS A 108 9.81 -7.84 8.14
N THR A 109 10.18 -8.31 9.32
CA THR A 109 9.40 -9.34 10.05
C THR A 109 7.96 -8.89 10.27
N PHE A 110 7.74 -7.61 10.58
CA PHE A 110 6.39 -7.07 10.67
C PHE A 110 5.65 -7.08 9.33
N GLU A 111 6.33 -6.75 8.22
CA GLU A 111 5.73 -6.84 6.88
C GLU A 111 5.35 -8.28 6.53
N ILE A 112 6.21 -9.26 6.85
CA ILE A 112 5.92 -10.70 6.66
C ILE A 112 4.68 -11.09 7.48
N ALA A 113 4.61 -10.72 8.75
CA ALA A 113 3.45 -11.05 9.59
C ALA A 113 2.13 -10.48 9.02
N VAL A 114 2.16 -9.28 8.43
CA VAL A 114 1.01 -8.72 7.71
C VAL A 114 0.66 -9.55 6.48
N SER A 115 1.67 -9.98 5.71
CA SER A 115 1.49 -10.85 4.54
C SER A 115 0.84 -12.18 4.92
N ASP A 116 1.37 -12.85 5.94
CA ASP A 116 0.85 -14.13 6.44
C ASP A 116 -0.60 -13.99 6.94
N PHE A 117 -0.89 -12.89 7.62
CA PHE A 117 -2.26 -12.59 8.05
C PHE A 117 -3.21 -12.43 6.87
N ILE A 118 -2.78 -11.79 5.78
CA ILE A 118 -3.59 -11.63 4.57
C ILE A 118 -3.86 -12.99 3.91
N VAL A 119 -2.84 -13.84 3.79
CA VAL A 119 -2.99 -15.19 3.24
C VAL A 119 -3.94 -16.02 4.09
N MET A 120 -3.79 -15.97 5.42
CA MET A 120 -4.70 -16.63 6.35
C MET A 120 -6.14 -16.12 6.20
N LEU A 121 -6.31 -14.80 6.05
CA LEU A 121 -7.62 -14.16 5.88
C LEU A 121 -8.31 -14.62 4.60
N ILE A 122 -7.60 -14.66 3.47
CA ILE A 122 -8.15 -15.06 2.17
C ILE A 122 -8.59 -16.52 2.20
N ASN A 123 -7.87 -17.38 2.91
CA ASN A 123 -8.21 -18.79 3.07
C ASN A 123 -9.33 -19.05 4.11
N ALA A 124 -9.91 -18.00 4.72
CA ALA A 124 -11.02 -18.17 5.65
C ALA A 124 -12.27 -18.76 4.95
N PRO A 125 -12.99 -19.68 5.63
CA PRO A 125 -14.10 -20.41 5.02
C PRO A 125 -15.27 -19.48 4.63
N LEU A 126 -16.14 -19.97 3.75
CA LEU A 126 -17.40 -19.32 3.34
C LEU A 126 -17.23 -17.92 2.70
N GLY A 127 -16.05 -17.61 2.16
CA GLY A 127 -15.78 -16.32 1.53
C GLY A 127 -15.65 -15.15 2.50
N ILE A 128 -15.62 -15.40 3.82
CA ILE A 128 -15.45 -14.35 4.84
C ILE A 128 -14.17 -13.57 4.58
N GLY A 129 -13.07 -14.24 4.21
CA GLY A 129 -11.82 -13.60 3.90
C GLY A 129 -11.89 -12.67 2.70
N TYR A 130 -12.60 -13.04 1.65
CA TYR A 130 -12.84 -12.20 0.47
C TYR A 130 -13.61 -10.93 0.82
N ILE A 131 -14.66 -11.06 1.65
CA ILE A 131 -15.47 -9.93 2.12
C ILE A 131 -14.61 -8.98 2.96
N LEU A 132 -13.88 -9.51 3.93
CA LEU A 132 -13.04 -8.71 4.83
C LEU A 132 -11.88 -8.06 4.08
N PHE A 133 -11.19 -8.80 3.19
CA PHE A 133 -10.13 -8.22 2.39
C PHE A 133 -10.65 -7.11 1.48
N GLY A 134 -11.73 -7.34 0.75
CA GLY A 134 -12.37 -6.34 -0.10
C GLY A 134 -12.78 -5.08 0.67
N ALA A 135 -13.25 -5.23 1.91
CA ALA A 135 -13.56 -4.11 2.79
C ALA A 135 -12.31 -3.35 3.25
N LEU A 136 -11.28 -4.07 3.71
CA LEU A 136 -10.17 -3.49 4.49
C LEU A 136 -8.93 -3.14 3.65
N GLN A 137 -8.82 -3.61 2.41
CA GLN A 137 -7.63 -3.46 1.57
C GLN A 137 -7.19 -1.99 1.42
N GLN A 138 -8.13 -1.04 1.36
CA GLN A 138 -7.76 0.37 1.26
C GLN A 138 -7.12 0.94 2.52
N LEU A 139 -7.27 0.30 3.68
CA LEU A 139 -6.49 0.64 4.87
C LEU A 139 -5.01 0.28 4.67
N LEU A 140 -4.71 -0.81 3.96
CA LEU A 140 -3.34 -1.15 3.56
C LEU A 140 -2.76 -0.10 2.60
N VAL A 141 -3.59 0.47 1.71
CA VAL A 141 -3.15 1.57 0.84
C VAL A 141 -2.80 2.81 1.66
N ILE A 142 -3.64 3.19 2.61
CA ILE A 142 -3.41 4.37 3.46
C ILE A 142 -2.11 4.25 4.26
N THR A 143 -1.78 3.04 4.73
CA THR A 143 -0.54 2.77 5.47
C THR A 143 0.68 2.52 4.58
N GLY A 144 0.47 2.35 3.25
CA GLY A 144 1.52 1.99 2.30
C GLY A 144 1.84 0.49 2.26
N LEU A 145 1.22 -0.34 3.10
CA LEU A 145 1.47 -1.78 3.19
C LEU A 145 0.97 -2.55 1.95
N HIS A 146 0.13 -1.94 1.10
CA HIS A 146 -0.40 -2.59 -0.10
C HIS A 146 0.68 -3.05 -1.10
N HIS A 147 1.89 -2.46 -1.05
CA HIS A 147 3.01 -2.93 -1.89
C HIS A 147 3.48 -4.34 -1.55
N THR A 148 3.25 -4.81 -0.31
CA THR A 148 3.56 -6.18 0.09
C THR A 148 2.65 -7.19 -0.63
N LEU A 149 1.45 -6.77 -1.07
CA LEU A 149 0.51 -7.62 -1.80
C LEU A 149 1.08 -8.13 -3.12
N SER A 150 1.93 -7.36 -3.79
CA SER A 150 2.53 -7.76 -5.07
C SER A 150 3.36 -9.04 -4.97
N ILE A 151 3.93 -9.32 -3.80
CA ILE A 151 4.70 -10.53 -3.56
C ILE A 151 3.78 -11.72 -3.36
N ILE A 152 2.67 -11.52 -2.62
CA ILE A 152 1.64 -12.54 -2.46
C ILE A 152 1.01 -12.85 -3.82
N GLU A 153 0.72 -11.84 -4.65
CA GLU A 153 0.22 -12.03 -6.02
C GLU A 153 1.19 -12.87 -6.87
N LEU A 154 2.50 -12.57 -6.78
CA LEU A 154 3.53 -13.30 -7.51
C LEU A 154 3.60 -14.76 -7.04
N GLN A 155 3.52 -15.01 -5.74
CA GLN A 155 3.54 -16.35 -5.17
C GLN A 155 2.30 -17.15 -5.57
N LEU A 156 1.10 -16.55 -5.49
CA LEU A 156 -0.14 -17.20 -5.94
C LEU A 156 -0.07 -17.60 -7.42
N LEU A 157 0.43 -16.73 -8.27
CA LEU A 157 0.62 -17.02 -9.69
C LEU A 157 1.65 -18.13 -9.93
N ALA A 158 2.74 -18.15 -9.16
CA ALA A 158 3.76 -19.19 -9.28
C ALA A 158 3.24 -20.58 -8.83
N ASP A 159 2.45 -20.61 -7.74
CA ASP A 159 1.97 -21.85 -7.13
C ASP A 159 0.73 -22.42 -7.83
N THR A 160 -0.19 -21.55 -8.26
CA THR A 160 -1.51 -21.97 -8.77
C THR A 160 -1.79 -21.53 -10.21
N GLY A 161 -1.02 -20.60 -10.76
CA GLY A 161 -1.33 -19.93 -12.03
C GLY A 161 -2.47 -18.91 -11.93
N GLU A 162 -3.01 -18.67 -10.74
CA GLU A 162 -4.18 -17.83 -10.50
C GLU A 162 -3.91 -16.79 -9.40
N ASN A 163 -4.49 -15.61 -9.57
CA ASN A 163 -4.35 -14.49 -8.64
C ASN A 163 -5.73 -14.00 -8.17
N VAL A 164 -6.15 -14.46 -7.01
CA VAL A 164 -7.42 -14.07 -6.37
C VAL A 164 -7.38 -12.68 -5.73
N LEU A 165 -6.18 -12.14 -5.46
CA LEU A 165 -6.03 -10.80 -4.87
C LEU A 165 -6.39 -9.69 -5.85
N ASN A 166 -6.08 -9.86 -7.13
CA ASN A 166 -6.31 -8.82 -8.15
C ASN A 166 -7.78 -8.37 -8.25
N PRO A 167 -8.77 -9.27 -8.39
CA PRO A 167 -10.19 -8.88 -8.40
C PRO A 167 -10.65 -8.31 -7.07
N LEU A 168 -10.10 -8.76 -5.93
CA LEU A 168 -10.41 -8.23 -4.61
C LEU A 168 -9.89 -6.80 -4.42
N MET A 169 -8.67 -6.51 -4.87
CA MET A 169 -8.14 -5.15 -4.88
C MET A 169 -8.98 -4.24 -5.76
N THR A 170 -9.35 -4.69 -6.95
CA THR A 170 -10.24 -3.94 -7.85
C THR A 170 -11.61 -3.69 -7.22
N ALA A 171 -12.20 -4.67 -6.56
CA ALA A 171 -13.46 -4.54 -5.83
C ALA A 171 -13.40 -3.45 -4.75
N SER A 172 -12.32 -3.45 -3.97
CA SER A 172 -12.08 -2.43 -2.94
C SER A 172 -11.95 -1.03 -3.54
N MET A 173 -11.17 -0.89 -4.63
CA MET A 173 -11.02 0.35 -5.39
C MET A 173 -12.37 0.86 -5.93
N ALA A 174 -13.18 -0.02 -6.50
CA ALA A 174 -14.48 0.32 -7.08
C ALA A 174 -15.46 0.80 -6.01
N GLY A 175 -15.49 0.16 -4.84
CA GLY A 175 -16.29 0.61 -3.70
C GLY A 175 -15.90 2.02 -3.23
N GLN A 176 -14.62 2.30 -3.11
CA GLN A 176 -14.12 3.61 -2.73
C GLN A 176 -14.39 4.67 -3.80
N LEU A 177 -14.31 4.31 -5.08
CA LEU A 177 -14.65 5.20 -6.19
C LEU A 177 -16.14 5.58 -6.16
N GLY A 178 -17.03 4.60 -5.95
CA GLY A 178 -18.46 4.84 -5.82
C GLY A 178 -18.78 5.81 -4.67
N ALA A 179 -18.16 5.59 -3.51
CA ALA A 179 -18.30 6.46 -2.35
C ALA A 179 -17.79 7.88 -2.64
N ALA A 180 -16.61 8.01 -3.27
CA ALA A 180 -16.02 9.31 -3.60
C ALA A 180 -16.86 10.11 -4.60
N ILE A 181 -17.35 9.46 -5.65
CA ILE A 181 -18.20 10.13 -6.65
C ILE A 181 -19.52 10.58 -6.02
N SER A 182 -20.17 9.74 -5.21
CA SER A 182 -21.37 10.14 -4.49
C SER A 182 -21.12 11.31 -3.54
N ALA A 183 -20.00 11.30 -2.80
CA ALA A 183 -19.60 12.40 -1.92
C ALA A 183 -19.29 13.69 -2.70
N ALA A 184 -18.61 13.59 -3.84
CA ALA A 184 -18.34 14.75 -4.70
C ALA A 184 -19.63 15.44 -5.17
N LEU A 185 -20.67 14.68 -5.47
CA LEU A 185 -21.98 15.23 -5.88
C LEU A 185 -22.70 15.96 -4.75
N LEU A 186 -22.35 15.73 -3.49
CA LEU A 186 -22.88 16.44 -2.32
C LEU A 186 -22.15 17.76 -2.02
N MET A 187 -21.03 18.02 -2.67
CA MET A 187 -20.26 19.27 -2.48
C MET A 187 -20.95 20.45 -3.18
N ASN A 188 -21.21 21.52 -2.44
CA ASN A 188 -21.84 22.73 -2.94
C ASN A 188 -20.89 23.59 -3.77
N VAL A 189 -19.61 23.66 -3.41
CA VAL A 189 -18.60 24.46 -4.09
C VAL A 189 -18.14 23.74 -5.36
N LYS A 190 -18.38 24.35 -6.53
CA LYS A 190 -18.04 23.77 -7.84
C LYS A 190 -16.56 23.35 -7.94
N LEU A 191 -15.63 24.16 -7.45
CA LEU A 191 -14.21 23.88 -7.47
C LEU A 191 -13.87 22.64 -6.63
N LYS A 192 -14.42 22.52 -5.42
CA LYS A 192 -14.23 21.34 -4.55
C LYS A 192 -14.77 20.08 -5.23
N ARG A 193 -15.96 20.15 -5.83
CA ARG A 193 -16.56 19.04 -6.59
C ARG A 193 -15.68 18.61 -7.76
N THR A 194 -15.22 19.57 -8.57
CA THR A 194 -14.35 19.26 -9.73
C THR A 194 -13.05 18.60 -9.29
N ASN A 195 -12.41 19.12 -8.24
CA ASN A 195 -11.18 18.54 -7.70
C ASN A 195 -11.40 17.12 -7.16
N ALA A 196 -12.53 16.88 -6.49
CA ALA A 196 -12.88 15.56 -5.98
C ALA A 196 -13.08 14.54 -7.11
N ILE A 197 -13.81 14.92 -8.17
CA ILE A 197 -14.00 14.07 -9.36
C ILE A 197 -12.66 13.81 -10.05
N SER A 198 -11.85 14.85 -10.27
CA SER A 198 -10.53 14.72 -10.90
C SER A 198 -9.61 13.78 -10.11
N SER A 199 -9.56 13.93 -8.78
CA SER A 199 -8.77 13.01 -7.91
C SER A 199 -9.28 11.57 -7.96
N SER A 200 -10.58 11.39 -8.20
CA SER A 200 -11.20 10.06 -8.30
C SER A 200 -10.92 9.37 -9.64
N THR A 201 -10.67 10.14 -10.71
CA THR A 201 -10.48 9.59 -12.07
C THR A 201 -9.23 8.72 -12.16
N SER A 202 -8.19 8.99 -11.36
CA SER A 202 -6.97 8.17 -11.32
C SER A 202 -7.23 6.70 -10.96
N THR A 203 -8.30 6.44 -10.20
CA THR A 203 -8.70 5.09 -9.79
C THR A 203 -9.07 4.20 -10.98
N LEU A 204 -9.56 4.77 -12.08
CA LEU A 204 -9.84 4.04 -13.30
C LEU A 204 -8.59 3.38 -13.90
N PHE A 205 -7.42 3.89 -13.56
CA PHE A 205 -6.10 3.38 -13.96
C PHE A 205 -5.36 2.65 -12.83
N GLY A 206 -6.05 2.33 -11.74
CA GLY A 206 -5.49 1.57 -10.63
C GLY A 206 -4.78 2.40 -9.56
N ILE A 207 -4.91 3.73 -9.56
CA ILE A 207 -4.24 4.63 -8.60
C ILE A 207 -5.28 5.22 -7.67
N THR A 208 -5.32 4.81 -6.40
CA THR A 208 -6.34 5.20 -5.42
C THR A 208 -5.91 6.26 -4.43
N GLU A 209 -4.63 6.55 -4.29
CA GLU A 209 -4.10 7.51 -3.33
C GLU A 209 -4.72 8.92 -3.50
N PRO A 210 -4.85 9.50 -4.73
CA PRO A 210 -5.46 10.81 -4.88
C PRO A 210 -6.94 10.83 -4.44
N LEU A 211 -7.67 9.75 -4.69
CA LEU A 211 -9.05 9.57 -4.26
C LEU A 211 -9.15 9.46 -2.73
N LEU A 212 -8.34 8.60 -2.12
CA LEU A 212 -8.37 8.37 -0.67
C LEU A 212 -8.03 9.64 0.10
N PHE A 213 -6.89 10.25 -0.19
CA PHE A 213 -6.41 11.44 0.51
C PHE A 213 -7.15 12.72 0.09
N GLY A 214 -7.63 12.79 -1.15
CA GLY A 214 -8.35 13.95 -1.67
C GLY A 214 -9.82 13.99 -1.29
N VAL A 215 -10.47 12.85 -1.11
CA VAL A 215 -11.93 12.76 -0.91
C VAL A 215 -12.31 11.90 0.29
N ASN A 216 -11.94 10.62 0.30
CA ASN A 216 -12.54 9.64 1.22
C ASN A 216 -12.12 9.85 2.67
N LEU A 217 -10.87 10.26 2.92
CA LEU A 217 -10.38 10.55 4.27
C LEU A 217 -10.87 11.89 4.85
N ARG A 218 -11.60 12.70 4.08
CA ARG A 218 -12.27 13.89 4.63
C ARG A 218 -13.41 13.55 5.58
N SER A 219 -14.01 12.36 5.43
CA SER A 219 -15.01 11.84 6.36
C SER A 219 -14.90 10.34 6.49
N LEU A 220 -14.80 9.86 7.74
CA LEU A 220 -14.80 8.41 8.01
C LEU A 220 -16.05 7.72 7.43
N ARG A 221 -17.18 8.43 7.33
CA ARG A 221 -18.41 7.90 6.72
C ARG A 221 -18.24 7.56 5.25
N ILE A 222 -17.49 8.40 4.49
CA ILE A 222 -17.21 8.15 3.08
C ILE A 222 -16.31 6.93 2.95
N LEU A 223 -15.23 6.87 3.73
CA LEU A 223 -14.30 5.74 3.73
C LEU A 223 -15.03 4.43 4.04
N VAL A 224 -15.83 4.39 5.12
CA VAL A 224 -16.59 3.19 5.52
C VAL A 224 -17.64 2.82 4.47
N SER A 225 -18.28 3.80 3.81
CA SER A 225 -19.19 3.51 2.71
C SER A 225 -18.49 2.83 1.53
N GLY A 226 -17.26 3.27 1.21
CA GLY A 226 -16.43 2.60 0.21
C GLY A 226 -16.00 1.19 0.64
N MET A 227 -15.70 0.99 1.93
CA MET A 227 -15.40 -0.33 2.50
C MET A 227 -16.58 -1.29 2.36
N LEU A 228 -17.81 -0.83 2.56
CA LEU A 228 -19.03 -1.64 2.31
C LEU A 228 -19.14 -2.03 0.84
N GLY A 229 -18.82 -1.12 -0.08
CA GLY A 229 -18.73 -1.43 -1.51
C GLY A 229 -17.71 -2.51 -1.79
N GLY A 230 -16.51 -2.39 -1.22
CA GLY A 230 -15.44 -3.40 -1.32
C GLY A 230 -15.85 -4.76 -0.75
N ALA A 231 -16.58 -4.78 0.37
CA ALA A 231 -17.11 -6.02 0.97
C ALA A 231 -18.06 -6.76 0.03
N VAL A 232 -19.00 -6.03 -0.60
CA VAL A 232 -19.93 -6.61 -1.58
C VAL A 232 -19.18 -7.11 -2.82
N GLY A 233 -18.21 -6.35 -3.31
CA GLY A 233 -17.35 -6.78 -4.43
C GLY A 233 -16.53 -8.03 -4.06
N GLY A 234 -16.00 -8.11 -2.84
CA GLY A 234 -15.33 -9.31 -2.33
C GLY A 234 -16.24 -10.53 -2.28
N LEU A 235 -17.49 -10.37 -1.81
CA LEU A 235 -18.48 -11.42 -1.84
C LEU A 235 -18.78 -11.91 -3.26
N LEU A 236 -18.96 -10.99 -4.21
CA LEU A 236 -19.18 -11.34 -5.63
C LEU A 236 -17.97 -12.07 -6.22
N THR A 237 -16.75 -11.63 -5.90
CA THR A 237 -15.51 -12.30 -6.30
C THR A 237 -15.49 -13.76 -5.81
N TYR A 238 -15.88 -14.00 -4.56
CA TYR A 238 -15.98 -15.36 -4.00
C TYR A 238 -17.05 -16.20 -4.71
N ILE A 239 -18.26 -15.65 -4.89
CA ILE A 239 -19.36 -16.36 -5.54
C ILE A 239 -19.01 -16.79 -6.96
N PHE A 240 -18.29 -15.95 -7.70
CA PHE A 240 -17.87 -16.26 -9.07
C PHE A 240 -16.61 -17.13 -9.14
N GLY A 241 -15.89 -17.33 -8.04
CA GLY A 241 -14.57 -17.96 -8.06
C GLY A 241 -13.60 -17.21 -8.97
N LEU A 242 -13.69 -15.88 -8.99
CA LEU A 242 -12.97 -15.04 -9.96
C LEU A 242 -11.51 -14.89 -9.56
N SER A 243 -10.60 -15.22 -10.49
CA SER A 243 -9.16 -15.04 -10.38
C SER A 243 -8.59 -14.40 -11.64
N ALA A 244 -7.48 -13.68 -11.50
CA ALA A 244 -6.75 -13.08 -12.61
C ALA A 244 -5.62 -14.00 -13.10
N THR A 245 -5.26 -13.92 -14.37
CA THR A 245 -4.12 -14.65 -14.97
C THR A 245 -2.79 -13.92 -14.87
N GLY A 246 -2.74 -12.80 -14.15
CA GLY A 246 -1.57 -11.96 -14.00
C GLY A 246 -1.70 -11.01 -12.83
N MET A 247 -0.78 -10.04 -12.75
CA MET A 247 -0.70 -9.05 -11.66
C MET A 247 -0.30 -7.66 -12.16
N GLY A 248 -0.29 -6.68 -11.27
CA GLY A 248 0.29 -5.35 -11.50
C GLY A 248 -0.63 -4.34 -12.19
N ILE A 249 -1.74 -4.76 -12.78
CA ILE A 249 -2.75 -3.88 -13.35
C ILE A 249 -4.12 -4.18 -12.76
N THR A 250 -4.88 -3.13 -12.48
CA THR A 250 -6.21 -3.22 -11.86
C THR A 250 -7.20 -2.31 -12.57
N PHE A 251 -8.47 -2.39 -12.20
CA PHE A 251 -9.58 -1.60 -12.72
C PHE A 251 -9.73 -1.74 -14.25
N ILE A 252 -9.77 -0.63 -15.04
CA ILE A 252 -9.97 -0.71 -16.51
C ILE A 252 -8.84 -1.50 -17.19
N PRO A 253 -7.54 -1.19 -16.99
CA PRO A 253 -6.46 -2.01 -17.52
C PRO A 253 -6.51 -3.46 -17.03
N GLY A 254 -6.98 -3.68 -15.79
CA GLY A 254 -7.12 -5.00 -15.19
C GLY A 254 -8.02 -5.96 -15.98
N LEU A 255 -8.96 -5.44 -16.77
CA LEU A 255 -9.81 -6.28 -17.62
C LEU A 255 -9.01 -7.21 -18.56
N LEU A 256 -7.80 -6.81 -18.93
CA LEU A 256 -6.91 -7.63 -19.77
C LEU A 256 -6.49 -8.94 -19.10
N LEU A 257 -6.51 -9.01 -17.77
CA LEU A 257 -6.15 -10.21 -17.01
C LEU A 257 -7.27 -11.28 -16.98
N TYR A 258 -8.43 -10.98 -17.53
CA TYR A 258 -9.61 -11.85 -17.54
C TYR A 258 -10.04 -12.26 -18.97
N THR A 259 -9.20 -12.00 -19.97
CA THR A 259 -9.49 -12.28 -21.39
C THR A 259 -9.46 -13.77 -21.74
N SER A 260 -9.03 -14.63 -20.82
CA SER A 260 -9.08 -16.10 -20.99
C SER A 260 -10.50 -16.64 -21.22
N SER A 261 -11.53 -15.94 -20.71
CA SER A 261 -12.94 -16.29 -20.86
C SER A 261 -13.81 -15.04 -20.93
N PHE A 262 -14.77 -15.01 -21.86
CA PHE A 262 -15.77 -13.94 -21.91
C PHE A 262 -16.61 -13.88 -20.62
N ALA A 263 -16.88 -15.04 -20.00
CA ALA A 263 -17.57 -15.09 -18.73
C ALA A 263 -16.78 -14.40 -17.60
N SER A 264 -15.48 -14.64 -17.49
CA SER A 264 -14.60 -13.99 -16.49
C SER A 264 -14.56 -12.47 -16.69
N MET A 265 -14.55 -11.99 -17.93
CA MET A 265 -14.63 -10.54 -18.20
C MET A 265 -15.95 -9.93 -17.71
N ILE A 266 -17.09 -10.60 -17.96
CA ILE A 266 -18.39 -10.14 -17.47
C ILE A 266 -18.45 -10.18 -15.95
N GLN A 267 -17.99 -11.27 -15.34
CA GLN A 267 -17.93 -11.39 -13.87
C GLN A 267 -17.10 -10.27 -13.24
N TYR A 268 -15.94 -9.96 -13.81
CA TYR A 268 -15.11 -8.86 -13.36
C TYR A 268 -15.82 -7.50 -13.43
N LEU A 269 -16.53 -7.23 -14.53
CA LEU A 269 -17.34 -6.01 -14.67
C LEU A 269 -18.49 -5.97 -13.64
N VAL A 270 -19.13 -7.10 -13.39
CA VAL A 270 -20.19 -7.20 -12.36
C VAL A 270 -19.63 -6.91 -10.97
N VAL A 271 -18.43 -7.40 -10.65
CA VAL A 271 -17.74 -7.09 -9.38
C VAL A 271 -17.48 -5.59 -9.26
N ILE A 272 -16.92 -4.95 -10.30
CA ILE A 272 -16.67 -3.51 -10.31
C ILE A 272 -17.98 -2.71 -10.10
N VAL A 273 -19.00 -3.01 -10.91
CA VAL A 273 -20.28 -2.29 -10.86
C VAL A 273 -20.98 -2.51 -9.51
N GLY A 274 -21.02 -3.76 -9.02
CA GLY A 274 -21.64 -4.08 -7.74
C GLY A 274 -20.98 -3.36 -6.57
N ALA A 275 -19.63 -3.36 -6.52
CA ALA A 275 -18.87 -2.65 -5.51
C ALA A 275 -19.08 -1.12 -5.60
N PHE A 276 -18.99 -0.56 -6.81
CA PHE A 276 -19.20 0.88 -7.07
C PHE A 276 -20.60 1.33 -6.64
N VAL A 277 -21.65 0.64 -7.10
CA VAL A 277 -23.04 0.99 -6.79
C VAL A 277 -23.30 0.92 -5.30
N THR A 278 -22.77 -0.11 -4.63
CA THR A 278 -22.91 -0.24 -3.17
C THR A 278 -22.26 0.93 -2.43
N GLY A 279 -21.00 1.26 -2.75
CA GLY A 279 -20.30 2.40 -2.14
C GLY A 279 -21.01 3.73 -2.40
N PHE A 280 -21.53 3.92 -3.63
CA PHE A 280 -22.28 5.10 -4.02
C PHE A 280 -23.59 5.24 -3.23
N ILE A 281 -24.37 4.18 -3.14
CA ILE A 281 -25.66 4.16 -2.40
C ILE A 281 -25.41 4.35 -0.90
N ALA A 282 -24.38 3.72 -0.33
CA ALA A 282 -24.04 3.85 1.08
C ALA A 282 -23.77 5.32 1.50
N VAL A 283 -23.10 6.10 0.66
CA VAL A 283 -22.95 7.55 0.85
C VAL A 283 -24.27 8.28 0.66
N LYS A 284 -25.06 7.93 -0.37
CA LYS A 284 -26.32 8.57 -0.67
C LYS A 284 -27.31 8.45 0.50
N VAL A 285 -27.39 7.28 1.15
CA VAL A 285 -28.23 7.04 2.34
C VAL A 285 -27.81 7.93 3.52
N GLN A 286 -26.54 8.30 3.61
CA GLN A 286 -26.00 9.15 4.67
C GLN A 286 -25.81 10.61 4.21
N SER A 287 -26.43 11.01 3.08
CA SER A 287 -26.18 12.29 2.39
C SER A 287 -26.26 13.52 3.31
N ASN A 288 -27.25 13.61 4.18
CA ASN A 288 -27.42 14.76 5.08
C ASN A 288 -26.22 14.96 6.01
N LYS A 289 -25.76 13.88 6.66
CA LYS A 289 -24.63 13.92 7.60
C LYS A 289 -23.30 14.16 6.89
N ILE A 290 -23.14 13.61 5.68
CA ILE A 290 -21.91 13.77 4.90
C ILE A 290 -21.85 15.16 4.26
N SER A 291 -22.97 15.65 3.71
CA SER A 291 -23.05 16.98 3.14
C SER A 291 -22.74 18.08 4.16
N GLU A 292 -23.24 17.94 5.38
CA GLU A 292 -22.90 18.85 6.48
C GLU A 292 -21.39 18.89 6.73
N GLN A 293 -20.73 17.73 6.86
CA GLN A 293 -19.28 17.65 7.07
C GLN A 293 -18.45 18.23 5.91
N LEU A 294 -18.86 17.99 4.65
CA LEU A 294 -18.10 18.42 3.47
C LEU A 294 -18.24 19.93 3.17
N ASN A 295 -19.26 20.59 3.67
CA ASN A 295 -19.57 21.99 3.38
C ASN A 295 -19.33 22.92 4.58
N LEU A 296 -18.86 22.39 5.75
CA LEU A 296 -18.42 23.19 6.90
C LEU A 296 -17.04 23.81 6.70
N ASP A 297 -16.19 23.26 5.83
CA ASP A 297 -14.84 23.76 5.46
C ASP A 297 -14.90 24.55 4.12
#